data_e7e84814b8c84707e1281aa80b7df567
#
_entry.id   e7e84814b8c84707e1281aa80b7df567
#
_cell.length_a   1.000
_cell.length_b   1.000
_cell.length_c   1.000
_cell.angle_alpha   90.00
_cell.angle_beta   90.00
_cell.angle_gamma   90.00
#
_symmetry.space_group_name_H-M   'P 1'
#
loop_
_entity.id
_entity.type
_entity.pdbx_description
1 polymer ?
#
loop_
_entity_poly.entity_id
_entity_poly.type
_entity_poly.pdbx_seq_one_letter_code
_entity_poly.pdbx_strand_id
1 'polypeptide(L)'
;MATRTVSRAGPVAQETAWERYARPALWSQWAPHIRRVETDAGRIAPGVRGRVFSYAGVRVRFTVERVDEEQRRWTWRVGLGPLVLRLGHEVTAAPGGGSRTRLTVSGPLPVVVLYRPVAAWALKRLVAPAP
;
A
#
# COMPACT_ATOMS: atom_id res chain seq x y z
N MET A 1 18.02 -10.85 -1.98
CA MET A 1 16.68 -10.26 -1.83
C MET A 1 16.20 -10.48 -0.41
N ALA A 2 15.64 -9.46 0.18
CA ALA A 2 15.11 -9.53 1.54
C ALA A 2 13.60 -9.36 1.53
N THR A 3 12.93 -9.95 2.53
CA THR A 3 11.49 -9.83 2.72
C THR A 3 11.22 -9.43 4.16
N ARG A 4 10.36 -8.45 4.35
CA ARG A 4 9.93 -7.96 5.67
C ARG A 4 8.43 -7.79 5.70
N THR A 5 7.85 -8.00 6.87
CA THR A 5 6.40 -7.86 7.09
C THR A 5 6.14 -6.80 8.12
N VAL A 6 5.16 -5.94 7.85
CA VAL A 6 4.67 -4.90 8.77
C VAL A 6 3.16 -5.06 8.90
N SER A 7 2.66 -4.96 10.12
CA SER A 7 1.23 -5.15 10.40
C SER A 7 0.74 -4.08 11.37
N ARG A 8 -0.46 -3.58 11.13
CA ARG A 8 -1.13 -2.60 12.02
C ARG A 8 -2.62 -2.90 12.09
N ALA A 9 -3.23 -2.58 13.22
CA ALA A 9 -4.67 -2.73 13.42
C ALA A 9 -5.27 -1.41 13.88
N GLY A 10 -6.53 -1.19 13.52
CA GLY A 10 -7.26 0.01 13.89
C GLY A 10 -8.78 -0.20 13.83
N PRO A 11 -9.56 0.83 14.21
CA PRO A 11 -11.00 0.69 14.42
C PRO A 11 -11.86 0.69 13.16
N VAL A 12 -11.32 1.05 11.99
CA VAL A 12 -12.15 1.12 10.78
C VAL A 12 -12.56 -0.27 10.31
N ALA A 13 -13.71 -0.36 9.66
CA ALA A 13 -14.20 -1.61 9.09
C ALA A 13 -13.27 -2.12 7.98
N GLN A 14 -13.29 -3.44 7.76
CA GLN A 14 -12.47 -4.05 6.71
C GLN A 14 -12.78 -3.45 5.34
N GLU A 15 -14.05 -3.20 5.04
CA GLU A 15 -14.47 -2.61 3.77
C GLU A 15 -13.87 -1.22 3.58
N THR A 16 -13.84 -0.42 4.64
CA THR A 16 -13.25 0.92 4.59
C THR A 16 -11.76 0.85 4.32
N ALA A 17 -11.03 0.01 5.04
CA ALA A 17 -9.60 -0.17 4.84
C ALA A 17 -9.31 -0.69 3.42
N TRP A 18 -10.11 -1.64 2.95
CA TRP A 18 -9.94 -2.17 1.59
C TRP A 18 -10.18 -1.11 0.52
N GLU A 19 -11.23 -0.29 0.65
CA GLU A 19 -11.50 0.78 -0.32
C GLU A 19 -10.40 1.83 -0.36
N ARG A 20 -9.75 2.08 0.75
CA ARG A 20 -8.56 2.97 0.80
C ARG A 20 -7.41 2.42 -0.02
N TYR A 21 -7.21 1.11 -0.07
CA TYR A 21 -6.26 0.47 -0.97
C TYR A 21 -6.76 0.45 -2.40
N ALA A 22 -8.01 0.08 -2.59
CA ALA A 22 -8.55 -0.23 -3.91
C ALA A 22 -8.67 1.00 -4.81
N ARG A 23 -8.78 2.19 -4.22
CA ARG A 23 -8.94 3.44 -4.98
C ARG A 23 -7.66 4.27 -4.94
N PRO A 24 -6.88 4.30 -6.03
CA PRO A 24 -5.64 5.10 -6.06
C PRO A 24 -5.84 6.57 -5.70
N ALA A 25 -6.99 7.16 -6.03
CA ALA A 25 -7.29 8.55 -5.68
C ALA A 25 -7.28 8.80 -4.17
N LEU A 26 -7.45 7.77 -3.35
CA LEU A 26 -7.44 7.88 -1.88
C LEU A 26 -6.05 7.71 -1.28
N TRP A 27 -5.07 7.23 -2.04
CA TRP A 27 -3.75 6.87 -1.49
C TRP A 27 -3.05 8.04 -0.80
N SER A 28 -3.17 9.24 -1.32
CA SER A 28 -2.54 10.41 -0.70
C SER A 28 -3.18 10.81 0.63
N GLN A 29 -4.37 10.32 0.94
CA GLN A 29 -5.08 10.63 2.19
C GLN A 29 -4.53 9.84 3.37
N TRP A 30 -4.08 8.60 3.15
CA TRP A 30 -3.58 7.76 4.23
C TRP A 30 -2.07 7.50 4.17
N ALA A 31 -1.46 7.55 3.00
CA ALA A 31 -0.03 7.34 2.84
C ALA A 31 0.70 8.68 2.92
N PRO A 32 1.40 8.99 4.03
CA PRO A 32 1.95 10.32 4.24
C PRO A 32 3.07 10.70 3.28
N HIS A 33 3.71 9.71 2.65
CA HIS A 33 4.77 9.93 1.66
C HIS A 33 4.24 10.12 0.24
N ILE A 34 2.94 9.88 0.01
CA ILE A 34 2.34 10.02 -1.32
C ILE A 34 1.68 11.39 -1.43
N ARG A 35 2.17 12.20 -2.37
CA ARG A 35 1.61 13.50 -2.68
C ARG A 35 0.42 13.37 -3.63
N ARG A 36 0.57 12.58 -4.70
CA ARG A 36 -0.49 12.30 -5.67
C ARG A 36 -0.18 11.03 -6.46
N VAL A 37 -1.18 10.54 -7.15
CA VAL A 37 -1.07 9.34 -8.00
C VAL A 37 -1.60 9.69 -9.39
N GLU A 38 -0.88 9.25 -10.42
CA GLU A 38 -1.33 9.31 -11.82
C GLU A 38 -1.60 7.90 -12.29
N THR A 39 -2.85 7.64 -12.65
CA THR A 39 -3.27 6.39 -13.26
C THR A 39 -4.62 6.60 -13.97
N ASP A 40 -4.88 5.81 -15.00
CA ASP A 40 -6.15 5.89 -15.72
C ASP A 40 -7.27 5.10 -15.03
N ALA A 41 -6.92 4.27 -14.05
CA ALA A 41 -7.89 3.42 -13.40
C ALA A 41 -8.45 4.06 -12.12
N GLY A 42 -9.76 3.96 -11.94
CA GLY A 42 -10.41 4.39 -10.70
C GLY A 42 -10.29 3.37 -9.57
N ARG A 43 -9.91 2.14 -9.91
CA ARG A 43 -9.79 1.04 -8.97
C ARG A 43 -8.66 0.11 -9.38
N ILE A 44 -7.97 -0.48 -8.40
CA ILE A 44 -6.89 -1.44 -8.70
C ILE A 44 -7.45 -2.69 -9.36
N ALA A 45 -6.71 -3.19 -10.34
CA ALA A 45 -6.99 -4.44 -11.04
C ALA A 45 -5.68 -4.96 -11.63
N PRO A 46 -5.56 -6.26 -11.93
CA PRO A 46 -4.35 -6.76 -12.57
C PRO A 46 -4.02 -5.99 -13.86
N GLY A 47 -2.76 -5.56 -13.97
CA GLY A 47 -2.29 -4.80 -15.12
C GLY A 47 -2.42 -3.29 -15.02
N VAL A 48 -3.11 -2.77 -14.03
CA VAL A 48 -3.19 -1.32 -13.80
C VAL A 48 -1.80 -0.76 -13.54
N ARG A 49 -1.45 0.31 -14.26
CA ARG A 49 -0.16 0.98 -14.16
C ARG A 49 -0.32 2.45 -13.86
N GLY A 50 0.72 3.04 -13.32
CA GLY A 50 0.74 4.46 -13.05
C GLY A 50 2.02 4.90 -12.38
N ARG A 51 1.97 6.10 -11.81
CA ARG A 51 3.07 6.70 -11.08
C ARG A 51 2.58 7.25 -9.76
N VAL A 52 3.40 7.05 -8.73
CA VAL A 52 3.21 7.67 -7.43
C VAL A 52 4.22 8.82 -7.33
N PHE A 53 3.72 10.00 -7.02
CA PHE A 53 4.55 11.19 -6.79
C PHE A 53 4.70 11.39 -5.29
N SER A 54 5.92 11.23 -4.81
CA SER A 54 6.27 11.50 -3.42
C SER A 54 6.71 12.95 -3.27
N TYR A 55 6.79 13.41 -2.04
CA TYR A 55 7.39 14.71 -1.74
C TYR A 55 8.87 14.69 -2.11
N ALA A 56 9.48 15.84 -2.27
CA ALA A 56 10.88 16.01 -2.71
C ALA A 56 11.15 15.56 -4.17
N GLY A 57 10.11 15.52 -5.00
CA GLY A 57 10.27 15.27 -6.43
C GLY A 57 10.51 13.81 -6.82
N VAL A 58 10.40 12.87 -5.89
CA VAL A 58 10.59 11.45 -6.18
C VAL A 58 9.34 10.91 -6.88
N ARG A 59 9.54 10.22 -8.01
CA ARG A 59 8.49 9.58 -8.79
C ARG A 59 8.76 8.10 -8.88
N VAL A 60 7.73 7.29 -8.60
CA VAL A 60 7.83 5.84 -8.57
C VAL A 60 6.78 5.25 -9.52
N ARG A 61 7.22 4.41 -10.47
CA ARG A 61 6.29 3.67 -11.33
C ARG A 61 5.71 2.51 -10.56
N PHE A 62 4.48 2.15 -10.90
CA PHE A 62 3.88 0.94 -10.32
C PHE A 62 3.10 0.14 -11.37
N THR A 63 3.00 -1.15 -11.13
CA THR A 63 2.14 -2.07 -11.87
C THR A 63 1.47 -2.99 -10.86
N VAL A 64 0.14 -3.00 -10.88
CA VAL A 64 -0.64 -3.92 -10.05
C VAL A 64 -0.57 -5.31 -10.68
N GLU A 65 -0.21 -6.32 -9.89
CA GLU A 65 -0.02 -7.69 -10.37
C GLU A 65 -1.24 -8.57 -10.10
N ARG A 66 -1.74 -8.56 -8.87
CA ARG A 66 -2.86 -9.39 -8.45
C ARG A 66 -3.83 -8.60 -7.58
N VAL A 67 -5.11 -8.89 -7.73
CA VAL A 67 -6.15 -8.33 -6.86
C VAL A 67 -7.15 -9.43 -6.56
N ASP A 68 -7.39 -9.69 -5.28
CA ASP A 68 -8.43 -10.59 -4.81
C ASP A 68 -9.40 -9.78 -3.94
N GLU A 69 -10.48 -9.32 -4.54
CA GLU A 69 -11.49 -8.47 -3.87
C GLU A 69 -12.19 -9.22 -2.74
N GLU A 70 -12.41 -10.52 -2.91
CA GLU A 70 -13.12 -11.33 -1.94
C GLU A 70 -12.30 -11.51 -0.66
N GLN A 71 -11.01 -11.79 -0.80
CA GLN A 71 -10.12 -11.99 0.34
C GLN A 71 -9.39 -10.73 0.77
N ARG A 72 -9.61 -9.61 0.08
CA ARG A 72 -9.00 -8.32 0.35
C ARG A 72 -7.48 -8.41 0.39
N ARG A 73 -6.90 -8.92 -0.72
CA ARG A 73 -5.45 -9.00 -0.94
C ARG A 73 -5.09 -8.41 -2.29
N TRP A 74 -3.93 -7.78 -2.36
CA TRP A 74 -3.41 -7.34 -3.63
C TRP A 74 -1.89 -7.24 -3.57
N THR A 75 -1.27 -7.36 -4.73
CA THR A 75 0.18 -7.24 -4.89
C THR A 75 0.48 -6.27 -6.02
N TRP A 76 1.55 -5.53 -5.84
CA TRP A 76 2.04 -4.65 -6.88
C TRP A 76 3.55 -4.61 -6.88
N ARG A 77 4.09 -4.12 -7.98
CA ARG A 77 5.50 -3.90 -8.20
C ARG A 77 5.73 -2.42 -8.33
N VAL A 78 6.68 -1.87 -7.59
CA VAL A 78 7.05 -0.46 -7.67
C VAL A 78 8.50 -0.36 -8.10
N GLY A 79 8.81 0.66 -8.92
CA GLY A 79 10.14 0.81 -9.48
C GLY A 79 10.63 2.25 -9.47
N LEU A 80 11.91 2.42 -9.09
CA LEU A 80 12.61 3.69 -9.12
C LEU A 80 13.97 3.43 -9.77
N GLY A 81 14.11 3.85 -11.05
CA GLY A 81 15.28 3.49 -11.84
C GLY A 81 15.44 1.97 -11.91
N PRO A 82 16.63 1.42 -11.58
CA PRO A 82 16.85 -0.02 -11.59
C PRO A 82 16.31 -0.74 -10.35
N LEU A 83 15.87 0.00 -9.33
CA LEU A 83 15.37 -0.59 -8.09
C LEU A 83 13.91 -1.00 -8.27
N VAL A 84 13.60 -2.23 -7.86
CA VAL A 84 12.24 -2.78 -7.92
C VAL A 84 11.90 -3.39 -6.56
N LEU A 85 10.73 -3.03 -6.04
CA LEU A 85 10.15 -3.64 -4.85
C LEU A 85 8.86 -4.33 -5.23
N ARG A 86 8.59 -5.46 -4.61
CA ARG A 86 7.28 -6.11 -4.64
C ARG A 86 6.62 -5.95 -3.29
N LEU A 87 5.36 -5.54 -3.30
CA LEU A 87 4.59 -5.31 -2.09
C LEU A 87 3.29 -6.09 -2.17
N GLY A 88 3.04 -6.88 -1.13
CA GLY A 88 1.78 -7.57 -0.95
C GLY A 88 1.02 -6.96 0.21
N HIS A 89 -0.27 -6.72 0.02
CA HIS A 89 -1.14 -6.13 1.03
C HIS A 89 -2.33 -7.02 1.29
N GLU A 90 -2.77 -7.10 2.54
CA GLU A 90 -4.04 -7.76 2.87
C GLU A 90 -4.75 -7.02 3.99
N VAL A 91 -6.06 -7.15 4.02
CA VAL A 91 -6.92 -6.62 5.07
C VAL A 91 -7.70 -7.78 5.66
N THR A 92 -7.66 -7.91 6.98
CA THR A 92 -8.38 -8.94 7.73
C THR A 92 -9.13 -8.31 8.91
N ALA A 93 -9.98 -9.08 9.57
CA ALA A 93 -10.64 -8.63 10.79
C ALA A 93 -9.63 -8.52 11.92
N ALA A 94 -9.75 -7.47 12.74
CA ALA A 94 -8.98 -7.36 13.96
C ALA A 94 -9.75 -7.97 15.13
N PRO A 95 -9.07 -8.54 16.14
CA PRO A 95 -9.73 -8.98 17.37
C PRO A 95 -10.45 -7.80 18.02
N GLY A 96 -11.70 -8.02 18.44
CA GLY A 96 -12.49 -6.98 19.08
C GLY A 96 -13.18 -6.00 18.12
N GLY A 97 -13.10 -6.23 16.82
CA GLY A 97 -13.66 -5.35 15.79
C GLY A 97 -12.59 -4.55 15.07
N GLY A 98 -13.01 -3.84 14.02
CA GLY A 98 -12.08 -3.09 13.17
C GLY A 98 -11.34 -3.97 12.17
N SER A 99 -10.19 -3.49 11.74
CA SER A 99 -9.41 -4.16 10.69
C SER A 99 -7.92 -4.22 11.03
N ARG A 100 -7.25 -5.21 10.45
CA ARG A 100 -5.80 -5.35 10.47
C ARG A 100 -5.30 -5.35 9.04
N THR A 101 -4.26 -4.60 8.78
CA THR A 101 -3.57 -4.65 7.49
C THR A 101 -2.17 -5.21 7.66
N ARG A 102 -1.76 -6.02 6.69
CA ARG A 102 -0.41 -6.59 6.63
C ARG A 102 0.22 -6.25 5.30
N LEU A 103 1.45 -5.78 5.36
CA LEU A 103 2.27 -5.50 4.19
C LEU A 103 3.48 -6.41 4.22
N THR A 104 3.74 -7.07 3.09
CA THR A 104 4.97 -7.81 2.86
C THR A 104 5.76 -7.10 1.77
N VAL A 105 7.00 -6.68 2.09
CA VAL A 105 7.88 -5.96 1.17
C VAL A 105 9.05 -6.86 0.82
N SER A 106 9.31 -7.02 -0.48
CA SER A 106 10.43 -7.81 -0.97
C SER A 106 11.27 -6.97 -1.92
N GLY A 107 12.60 -7.02 -1.76
CA GLY A 107 13.54 -6.27 -2.58
C GLY A 107 14.93 -6.23 -1.99
N PRO A 108 15.80 -5.30 -2.47
CA PRO A 108 17.14 -5.13 -1.90
C PRO A 108 17.08 -4.77 -0.41
N LEU A 109 17.89 -5.43 0.41
CA LEU A 109 17.82 -5.29 1.87
C LEU A 109 17.91 -3.84 2.36
N PRO A 110 18.83 -2.98 1.89
CA PRO A 110 18.89 -1.61 2.38
C PRO A 110 17.59 -0.85 2.12
N VAL A 111 16.98 -1.03 0.96
CA VAL A 111 15.75 -0.34 0.57
C VAL A 111 14.58 -0.83 1.42
N VAL A 112 14.47 -2.15 1.64
CA VAL A 112 13.40 -2.74 2.45
C VAL A 112 13.49 -2.23 3.89
N VAL A 113 14.68 -2.18 4.47
CA VAL A 113 14.87 -1.70 5.84
C VAL A 113 14.50 -0.22 5.97
N LEU A 114 14.92 0.61 5.01
CA LEU A 114 14.60 2.05 5.03
C LEU A 114 13.12 2.32 4.82
N TYR A 115 12.43 1.47 4.07
CA TYR A 115 11.02 1.63 3.78
C TYR A 115 10.11 1.25 4.97
N ARG A 116 10.55 0.36 5.85
CA ARG A 116 9.71 -0.14 6.95
C ARG A 116 9.08 0.94 7.82
N PRO A 117 9.82 1.96 8.31
CA PRO A 117 9.19 3.00 9.14
C PRO A 117 8.12 3.79 8.40
N VAL A 118 8.35 4.09 7.13
CA VAL A 118 7.39 4.79 6.27
C VAL A 118 6.15 3.94 6.08
N ALA A 119 6.34 2.65 5.78
CA ALA A 119 5.26 1.70 5.62
C ALA A 119 4.43 1.56 6.90
N ALA A 120 5.09 1.43 8.04
CA ALA A 120 4.41 1.31 9.33
C ALA A 120 3.53 2.53 9.63
N TRP A 121 4.02 3.72 9.33
CA TRP A 121 3.27 4.96 9.49
C TRP A 121 2.05 5.00 8.55
N ALA A 122 2.25 4.66 7.28
CA ALA A 122 1.16 4.63 6.30
C ALA A 122 0.08 3.62 6.69
N LEU A 123 0.46 2.41 7.10
CA LEU A 123 -0.50 1.39 7.51
C LEU A 123 -1.29 1.78 8.75
N LYS A 124 -0.65 2.45 9.69
CA LYS A 124 -1.34 2.98 10.88
C LYS A 124 -2.46 3.94 10.46
N ARG A 125 -2.20 4.79 9.49
CA ARG A 125 -3.19 5.73 8.97
C ARG A 125 -4.29 5.04 8.16
N LEU A 126 -3.94 3.98 7.44
CA LEU A 126 -4.90 3.22 6.63
C LEU A 126 -6.06 2.67 7.47
N VAL A 127 -5.77 2.20 8.68
CA VAL A 127 -6.75 1.59 9.57
C VAL A 127 -7.28 2.55 10.63
N ALA A 128 -6.82 3.80 10.62
CA ALA A 128 -7.27 4.84 11.55
C ALA A 128 -8.57 5.49 11.07
N PRO A 129 -9.36 6.07 11.99
CA PRO A 129 -10.51 6.89 11.59
C PRO A 129 -10.08 8.02 10.65
N ALA A 130 -10.98 8.49 9.80
CA ALA A 130 -10.71 9.64 8.94
C ALA A 130 -10.39 10.88 9.80
N PRO A 131 -9.45 11.72 9.36
CA PRO A 131 -9.11 12.95 10.10
C PRO A 131 -10.26 13.94 10.13
#